data_afb5aef2e430fc6f554bd2f666c2998f
#
_entry.id   afb5aef2e430fc6f554bd2f666c2998f
#
_cell.length_a   1.000
_cell.length_b   1.000
_cell.length_c   1.000
_cell.angle_alpha   90.00
_cell.angle_beta   90.00
_cell.angle_gamma   90.00
#
_symmetry.space_group_name_H-M   'P 1'
#
loop_
_entity.id
_entity.type
_entity.pdbx_description
1 polymer ?
#
loop_
_entity_poly.entity_id
_entity_poly.type
_entity_poly.pdbx_seq_one_letter_code
_entity_poly.pdbx_strand_id
1 'polypeptide(L)'
;MEFKFIETNGITLRAAVEGEGPLVIMVHGCPESWFSWRHQIPVIAEAGYKVVAIDVRGYGGSDKPHAIEEYTLKKLSDDVVGVIDFFGEEQAILFGHDWGAPIVWYTSLLNEKRVSAVAGLSVPYFPQGDVSPMDAFEAIFEDKFFYMIYFQEEGVAESEFEPNLRKYLESTYFSADGRGMKKQFESPFNVSDKGPEAKYLDNVI
;
A
#
# COMPACT_ATOMS: atom_id res chain seq x y z
N MET A 1 0.28 19.00 12.70
CA MET A 1 -0.28 18.11 11.65
C MET A 1 -1.60 18.67 11.16
N GLU A 2 -1.79 18.79 9.85
CA GLU A 2 -3.01 19.23 9.18
C GLU A 2 -3.40 18.23 8.07
N PHE A 3 -4.65 18.25 7.65
CA PHE A 3 -5.08 17.48 6.48
C PHE A 3 -5.17 18.39 5.26
N LYS A 4 -4.64 17.92 4.14
CA LYS A 4 -4.81 18.55 2.82
C LYS A 4 -5.51 17.60 1.86
N PHE A 5 -6.27 18.18 0.95
CA PHE A 5 -6.86 17.49 -0.19
C PHE A 5 -6.10 17.97 -1.43
N ILE A 6 -5.46 17.05 -2.11
CA ILE A 6 -4.52 17.29 -3.20
C ILE A 6 -5.14 16.80 -4.49
N GLU A 7 -5.49 17.73 -5.37
CA GLU A 7 -5.95 17.37 -6.72
C GLU A 7 -4.74 16.98 -7.58
N THR A 8 -4.74 15.76 -8.09
CA THR A 8 -3.68 15.21 -8.90
C THR A 8 -4.20 14.09 -9.81
N ASN A 9 -3.66 14.00 -11.02
CA ASN A 9 -3.90 12.87 -11.92
C ASN A 9 -5.40 12.46 -12.05
N GLY A 10 -6.29 13.46 -12.04
CA GLY A 10 -7.73 13.30 -12.19
C GLY A 10 -8.47 12.79 -10.96
N ILE A 11 -7.84 12.77 -9.79
CA ILE A 11 -8.42 12.41 -8.49
C ILE A 11 -8.02 13.40 -7.41
N THR A 12 -8.68 13.30 -6.26
CA THR A 12 -8.32 14.00 -5.03
C THR A 12 -7.73 13.02 -4.03
N LEU A 13 -6.50 13.25 -3.59
CA LEU A 13 -5.86 12.52 -2.50
C LEU A 13 -6.01 13.28 -1.18
N ARG A 14 -6.33 12.58 -0.09
CA ARG A 14 -6.18 13.11 1.26
C ARG A 14 -4.78 12.83 1.77
N ALA A 15 -4.15 13.81 2.40
CA ALA A 15 -2.84 13.67 3.01
C ALA A 15 -2.78 14.30 4.40
N ALA A 16 -2.07 13.66 5.33
CA ALA A 16 -1.64 14.26 6.59
C ALA A 16 -0.28 14.93 6.37
N VAL A 17 -0.20 16.23 6.72
CA VAL A 17 0.98 17.07 6.46
C VAL A 17 1.51 17.65 7.76
N GLU A 18 2.82 17.58 7.96
CA GLU A 18 3.49 18.15 9.14
C GLU A 18 4.92 18.58 8.80
N GLY A 19 5.40 19.64 9.49
CA GLY A 19 6.76 20.15 9.35
C GLY A 19 6.99 21.04 8.14
N GLU A 20 8.23 21.49 8.03
CA GLU A 20 8.74 22.34 6.95
C GLU A 20 10.12 21.83 6.51
N GLY A 21 10.55 22.15 5.28
CA GLY A 21 11.85 21.74 4.74
C GLY A 21 11.71 20.80 3.55
N PRO A 22 12.74 20.01 3.23
CA PRO A 22 12.70 19.08 2.09
C PRO A 22 11.53 18.10 2.19
N LEU A 23 10.88 17.82 1.05
CA LEU A 23 9.66 17.01 0.99
C LEU A 23 9.94 15.52 1.19
N VAL A 24 9.21 14.92 2.12
CA VAL A 24 9.14 13.47 2.34
C VAL A 24 7.70 13.01 2.11
N ILE A 25 7.49 12.08 1.18
CA ILE A 25 6.17 11.48 0.92
C ILE A 25 6.17 10.06 1.45
N MET A 26 5.12 9.72 2.22
CA MET A 26 4.93 8.41 2.82
C MET A 26 3.71 7.73 2.20
N VAL A 27 3.90 6.54 1.68
CA VAL A 27 2.92 5.74 0.94
C VAL A 27 2.67 4.44 1.70
N HIS A 28 1.45 4.26 2.18
CA HIS A 28 1.03 3.08 2.94
C HIS A 28 0.66 1.91 2.03
N GLY A 29 0.43 0.74 2.62
CA GLY A 29 0.00 -0.48 1.97
C GLY A 29 -1.46 -0.88 2.22
N CYS A 30 -1.74 -2.17 2.13
CA CYS A 30 -3.07 -2.74 2.29
C CYS A 30 -3.17 -3.54 3.60
N PRO A 31 -4.25 -3.42 4.36
CA PRO A 31 -5.37 -2.48 4.29
C PRO A 31 -5.17 -1.28 5.22
N GLU A 32 -4.32 -0.36 4.83
CA GLU A 32 -3.83 0.73 5.66
C GLU A 32 -4.38 2.11 5.26
N SER A 33 -3.81 3.16 5.84
CA SER A 33 -4.05 4.57 5.52
C SER A 33 -2.84 5.41 5.96
N TRP A 34 -2.87 6.74 5.75
CA TRP A 34 -1.88 7.66 6.31
C TRP A 34 -1.57 7.39 7.80
N PHE A 35 -2.53 6.84 8.55
CA PHE A 35 -2.43 6.60 9.99
C PHE A 35 -1.37 5.55 10.36
N SER A 36 -0.96 4.70 9.45
CA SER A 36 0.16 3.78 9.63
C SER A 36 1.46 4.54 9.95
N TRP A 37 1.61 5.74 9.40
CA TRP A 37 2.77 6.60 9.57
C TRP A 37 2.72 7.56 10.77
N ARG A 38 1.66 7.51 11.60
CA ARG A 38 1.42 8.46 12.70
C ARG A 38 2.57 8.62 13.70
N HIS A 39 3.43 7.62 13.84
CA HIS A 39 4.59 7.66 14.74
C HIS A 39 5.86 8.17 14.03
N GLN A 40 5.98 7.99 12.73
CA GLN A 40 7.11 8.47 11.93
C GLN A 40 6.96 9.94 11.55
N ILE A 41 5.73 10.39 11.29
CA ILE A 41 5.45 11.78 10.88
C ILE A 41 6.09 12.79 11.83
N PRO A 42 5.81 12.81 13.14
CA PRO A 42 6.36 13.83 14.03
C PRO A 42 7.89 13.77 14.14
N VAL A 43 8.46 12.56 14.15
CA VAL A 43 9.91 12.38 14.28
C VAL A 43 10.66 12.94 13.08
N ILE A 44 10.14 12.72 11.87
CA ILE A 44 10.76 13.21 10.64
C ILE A 44 10.51 14.70 10.46
N ALA A 45 9.34 15.20 10.86
CA ALA A 45 9.04 16.63 10.87
C ALA A 45 9.96 17.40 11.85
N GLU A 46 10.18 16.90 13.06
CA GLU A 46 11.13 17.45 14.03
C GLU A 46 12.58 17.43 13.53
N ALA A 47 12.92 16.49 12.65
CA ALA A 47 14.23 16.42 11.98
C ALA A 47 14.40 17.47 10.85
N GLY A 48 13.40 18.32 10.60
CA GLY A 48 13.45 19.43 9.65
C GLY A 48 13.00 19.07 8.23
N TYR A 49 12.06 18.15 8.09
CA TYR A 49 11.44 17.78 6.83
C TYR A 49 9.96 18.14 6.79
N LYS A 50 9.45 18.43 5.59
CA LYS A 50 8.01 18.49 5.32
C LYS A 50 7.54 17.09 5.01
N VAL A 51 6.73 16.50 5.88
CA VAL A 51 6.21 15.13 5.76
C VAL A 51 4.79 15.17 5.23
N VAL A 52 4.53 14.37 4.20
CA VAL A 52 3.22 14.20 3.56
C VAL A 52 2.89 12.71 3.52
N ALA A 53 2.04 12.25 4.43
CA ALA A 53 1.55 10.88 4.42
C ALA A 53 0.20 10.83 3.70
N ILE A 54 0.15 10.24 2.52
CA ILE A 54 -1.05 10.16 1.70
C ILE A 54 -1.94 8.99 2.09
N ASP A 55 -3.26 9.13 1.92
CA ASP A 55 -4.10 7.98 1.65
C ASP A 55 -3.95 7.66 0.16
N VAL A 56 -3.50 6.46 -0.15
CA VAL A 56 -3.35 6.01 -1.53
C VAL A 56 -4.71 5.99 -2.24
N ARG A 57 -4.74 6.21 -3.55
CA ARG A 57 -5.92 6.03 -4.40
C ARG A 57 -6.67 4.74 -4.01
N GLY A 58 -7.98 4.83 -3.78
CA GLY A 58 -8.80 3.70 -3.32
C GLY A 58 -8.92 3.58 -1.80
N TYR A 59 -8.13 4.33 -1.02
CA TYR A 59 -8.08 4.20 0.44
C TYR A 59 -8.52 5.46 1.18
N GLY A 60 -8.86 5.28 2.44
CA GLY A 60 -9.09 6.34 3.41
C GLY A 60 -10.03 7.45 2.91
N GLY A 61 -9.54 8.68 2.92
CA GLY A 61 -10.28 9.86 2.45
C GLY A 61 -9.96 10.28 1.01
N SER A 62 -9.16 9.51 0.28
CA SER A 62 -8.89 9.72 -1.15
C SER A 62 -10.00 9.17 -2.03
N ASP A 63 -10.05 9.63 -3.28
CA ASP A 63 -10.99 9.14 -4.27
C ASP A 63 -10.81 7.65 -4.56
N LYS A 64 -11.93 7.00 -4.92
CA LYS A 64 -12.03 5.56 -5.16
C LYS A 64 -12.69 5.29 -6.51
N PRO A 65 -11.98 5.52 -7.63
CA PRO A 65 -12.51 5.17 -8.95
C PRO A 65 -12.86 3.68 -9.02
N HIS A 66 -13.96 3.33 -9.71
CA HIS A 66 -14.38 1.92 -9.83
C HIS A 66 -13.64 1.14 -10.92
N ALA A 67 -13.10 1.83 -11.92
CA ALA A 67 -12.44 1.15 -13.04
C ALA A 67 -11.09 0.56 -12.62
N ILE A 68 -10.86 -0.71 -12.91
CA ILE A 68 -9.62 -1.45 -12.55
C ILE A 68 -8.38 -0.75 -13.14
N GLU A 69 -8.51 -0.20 -14.35
CA GLU A 69 -7.43 0.52 -15.06
C GLU A 69 -6.94 1.77 -14.32
N GLU A 70 -7.72 2.24 -13.32
CA GLU A 70 -7.34 3.36 -12.47
C GLU A 70 -6.30 2.98 -11.41
N TYR A 71 -6.03 1.69 -11.20
CA TYR A 71 -5.14 1.18 -10.15
C TYR A 71 -3.81 0.61 -10.67
N THR A 72 -3.41 0.96 -11.88
CA THR A 72 -2.10 0.55 -12.39
C THR A 72 -0.96 1.23 -11.60
N LEU A 73 0.20 0.56 -11.48
CA LEU A 73 1.38 1.15 -10.85
C LEU A 73 1.80 2.48 -11.51
N LYS A 74 1.55 2.64 -12.81
CA LYS A 74 1.80 3.91 -13.51
C LYS A 74 0.93 5.04 -12.95
N LYS A 75 -0.38 4.82 -12.78
CA LYS A 75 -1.29 5.82 -12.22
C LYS A 75 -0.96 6.15 -10.77
N LEU A 76 -0.67 5.14 -9.96
CA LEU A 76 -0.26 5.31 -8.57
C LEU A 76 1.07 6.08 -8.45
N SER A 77 1.99 5.84 -9.38
CA SER A 77 3.23 6.62 -9.51
C SER A 77 2.96 8.08 -9.90
N ASP A 78 2.07 8.31 -10.86
CA ASP A 78 1.70 9.66 -11.30
C ASP A 78 1.00 10.45 -10.17
N ASP A 79 0.23 9.77 -9.32
CA ASP A 79 -0.34 10.37 -8.11
C ASP A 79 0.75 10.91 -7.17
N VAL A 80 1.80 10.12 -6.93
CA VAL A 80 2.95 10.53 -6.08
C VAL A 80 3.68 11.72 -6.70
N VAL A 81 3.90 11.71 -8.02
CA VAL A 81 4.51 12.85 -8.74
C VAL A 81 3.64 14.09 -8.61
N GLY A 82 2.32 13.96 -8.75
CA GLY A 82 1.41 15.09 -8.58
C GLY A 82 1.40 15.66 -7.16
N VAL A 83 1.68 14.85 -6.13
CA VAL A 83 1.92 15.38 -4.78
C VAL A 83 3.18 16.24 -4.73
N ILE A 84 4.27 15.85 -5.40
CA ILE A 84 5.48 16.69 -5.52
C ILE A 84 5.16 18.01 -6.19
N ASP A 85 4.39 17.98 -7.30
CA ASP A 85 3.98 19.17 -8.05
C ASP A 85 3.10 20.11 -7.20
N PHE A 86 2.15 19.55 -6.44
CA PHE A 86 1.26 20.31 -5.56
C PHE A 86 2.03 21.15 -4.53
N PHE A 87 3.13 20.62 -3.98
CA PHE A 87 3.97 21.35 -3.05
C PHE A 87 5.00 22.25 -3.73
N GLY A 88 5.08 22.27 -5.06
CA GLY A 88 6.01 23.11 -5.83
C GLY A 88 7.46 22.66 -5.71
N GLU A 89 7.70 21.40 -5.36
CA GLU A 89 9.04 20.85 -5.16
C GLU A 89 9.56 20.20 -6.45
N GLU A 90 10.86 20.25 -6.65
CA GLU A 90 11.50 19.57 -7.79
C GLU A 90 11.62 18.07 -7.53
N GLN A 91 11.91 17.69 -6.30
CA GLN A 91 12.16 16.32 -5.86
C GLN A 91 11.56 16.04 -4.49
N ALA A 92 11.33 14.77 -4.19
CA ALA A 92 10.97 14.29 -2.86
C ALA A 92 11.79 13.05 -2.46
N ILE A 93 11.85 12.82 -1.16
CA ILE A 93 12.24 11.53 -0.56
C ILE A 93 10.96 10.71 -0.44
N LEU A 94 11.01 9.44 -0.84
CA LEU A 94 9.85 8.55 -0.81
C LEU A 94 10.03 7.41 0.19
N PHE A 95 9.03 7.19 1.04
CA PHE A 95 8.92 6.02 1.89
C PHE A 95 7.68 5.23 1.48
N GLY A 96 7.84 3.92 1.25
CA GLY A 96 6.72 3.01 0.96
C GLY A 96 6.74 1.80 1.88
N HIS A 97 5.58 1.40 2.37
CA HIS A 97 5.41 0.20 3.17
C HIS A 97 4.41 -0.74 2.50
N ASP A 98 4.65 -2.07 2.54
CA ASP A 98 3.80 -3.08 1.93
C ASP A 98 3.51 -2.73 0.45
N TRP A 99 2.26 -2.61 -0.02
CA TRP A 99 1.93 -2.15 -1.37
C TRP A 99 2.44 -0.74 -1.70
N GLY A 100 2.69 0.09 -0.70
CA GLY A 100 3.34 1.40 -0.90
C GLY A 100 4.79 1.27 -1.38
N ALA A 101 5.49 0.17 -1.06
CA ALA A 101 6.87 -0.03 -1.51
C ALA A 101 6.97 -0.24 -3.03
N PRO A 102 6.20 -1.14 -3.69
CA PRO A 102 6.14 -1.19 -5.15
C PRO A 102 5.82 0.16 -5.81
N ILE A 103 4.90 0.94 -5.22
CA ILE A 103 4.53 2.26 -5.74
C ILE A 103 5.76 3.18 -5.75
N VAL A 104 6.49 3.30 -4.63
CA VAL A 104 7.65 4.20 -4.55
C VAL A 104 8.84 3.68 -5.36
N TRP A 105 9.04 2.36 -5.46
CA TRP A 105 10.04 1.77 -6.36
C TRP A 105 9.75 2.13 -7.82
N TYR A 106 8.50 1.95 -8.24
CA TYR A 106 8.09 2.23 -9.61
C TYR A 106 8.15 3.74 -9.92
N THR A 107 7.74 4.58 -8.96
CA THR A 107 7.88 6.04 -9.08
C THR A 107 9.33 6.45 -9.30
N SER A 108 10.25 5.87 -8.53
CA SER A 108 11.69 6.16 -8.63
C SER A 108 12.27 5.75 -9.99
N LEU A 109 11.82 4.63 -10.54
CA LEU A 109 12.29 4.15 -11.85
C LEU A 109 11.76 5.01 -13.02
N LEU A 110 10.46 5.35 -12.96
CA LEU A 110 9.83 6.11 -14.05
C LEU A 110 10.15 7.61 -13.99
N ASN A 111 10.46 8.13 -12.82
CA ASN A 111 10.61 9.56 -12.55
C ASN A 111 11.90 9.86 -11.77
N GLU A 112 13.03 9.34 -12.25
CA GLU A 112 14.35 9.43 -11.62
C GLU A 112 14.70 10.85 -11.13
N LYS A 113 14.36 11.87 -11.96
CA LYS A 113 14.67 13.29 -11.64
C LYS A 113 13.76 13.87 -10.54
N ARG A 114 12.68 13.20 -10.21
CA ARG A 114 11.69 13.65 -9.21
C ARG A 114 11.90 13.00 -7.84
N VAL A 115 12.83 12.04 -7.72
CA VAL A 115 13.06 11.28 -6.49
C VAL A 115 14.51 11.41 -6.07
N SER A 116 14.77 12.07 -4.94
CA SER A 116 16.11 12.26 -4.39
C SER A 116 16.60 11.06 -3.58
N ALA A 117 15.67 10.33 -2.94
CA ALA A 117 15.95 9.09 -2.23
C ALA A 117 14.67 8.26 -2.10
N VAL A 118 14.81 6.95 -1.94
CA VAL A 118 13.67 6.03 -1.75
C VAL A 118 14.00 4.98 -0.71
N ALA A 119 13.02 4.65 0.14
CA ALA A 119 13.06 3.54 1.07
C ALA A 119 11.78 2.71 0.97
N GLY A 120 11.92 1.43 0.66
CA GLY A 120 10.83 0.44 0.71
C GLY A 120 10.95 -0.41 1.96
N LEU A 121 9.84 -0.54 2.70
CA LEU A 121 9.73 -1.32 3.91
C LEU A 121 8.87 -2.56 3.63
N SER A 122 9.29 -3.70 4.13
CA SER A 122 8.65 -5.03 4.00
C SER A 122 8.74 -5.65 2.61
N VAL A 123 8.64 -4.88 1.53
CA VAL A 123 8.68 -5.37 0.14
C VAL A 123 9.90 -4.82 -0.58
N PRO A 124 10.91 -5.65 -0.89
CA PRO A 124 12.08 -5.23 -1.65
C PRO A 124 11.71 -4.93 -3.12
N TYR A 125 12.62 -4.25 -3.81
CA TYR A 125 12.48 -4.09 -5.25
C TYR A 125 12.63 -5.45 -5.96
N PHE A 126 11.67 -5.75 -6.82
CA PHE A 126 11.74 -6.87 -7.76
C PHE A 126 11.75 -6.33 -9.19
N PRO A 127 12.75 -6.68 -10.00
CA PRO A 127 12.73 -6.34 -11.42
C PRO A 127 11.56 -7.06 -12.11
N GLN A 128 11.01 -6.44 -13.14
CA GLN A 128 9.99 -7.07 -13.95
C GLN A 128 10.56 -8.32 -14.63
N GLY A 129 9.92 -9.46 -14.43
CA GLY A 129 10.22 -10.71 -15.10
C GLY A 129 9.39 -10.93 -16.36
N ASP A 130 9.61 -12.05 -17.03
CA ASP A 130 8.86 -12.44 -18.24
C ASP A 130 7.47 -13.04 -17.92
N VAL A 131 7.25 -13.42 -16.66
CA VAL A 131 5.99 -14.00 -16.16
C VAL A 131 5.30 -12.98 -15.26
N SER A 132 3.98 -12.82 -15.42
CA SER A 132 3.23 -11.95 -14.52
C SER A 132 3.29 -12.49 -13.09
N PRO A 133 3.30 -11.61 -12.06
CA PRO A 133 3.25 -12.05 -10.66
C PRO A 133 2.05 -12.96 -10.37
N MET A 134 0.90 -12.70 -10.99
CA MET A 134 -0.30 -13.51 -10.79
C MET A 134 -0.16 -14.91 -11.36
N ASP A 135 0.33 -15.05 -12.60
CA ASP A 135 0.59 -16.37 -13.21
C ASP A 135 1.61 -17.16 -12.38
N ALA A 136 2.61 -16.48 -11.83
CA ALA A 136 3.59 -17.10 -10.94
C ALA A 136 2.95 -17.58 -9.62
N PHE A 137 2.07 -16.78 -9.02
CA PHE A 137 1.35 -17.16 -7.80
C PHE A 137 0.38 -18.31 -8.04
N GLU A 138 -0.36 -18.29 -9.14
CA GLU A 138 -1.24 -19.41 -9.54
C GLU A 138 -0.45 -20.72 -9.69
N ALA A 139 0.70 -20.67 -10.35
CA ALA A 139 1.54 -21.86 -10.51
C ALA A 139 2.17 -22.35 -9.17
N ILE A 140 2.51 -21.44 -8.26
CA ILE A 140 3.15 -21.79 -6.98
C ILE A 140 2.11 -22.32 -5.96
N PHE A 141 0.89 -21.77 -6.00
CA PHE A 141 -0.16 -22.02 -4.99
C PHE A 141 -1.37 -22.78 -5.57
N GLU A 142 -1.20 -23.53 -6.66
CA GLU A 142 -2.26 -24.20 -7.42
C GLU A 142 -3.30 -24.93 -6.54
N ASP A 143 -2.82 -25.64 -5.51
CA ASP A 143 -3.66 -26.44 -4.59
C ASP A 143 -3.91 -25.76 -3.25
N LYS A 144 -3.55 -24.47 -3.07
CA LYS A 144 -3.57 -23.78 -1.80
C LYS A 144 -4.35 -22.48 -1.87
N PHE A 145 -4.94 -22.11 -0.74
CA PHE A 145 -5.46 -20.75 -0.61
C PHE A 145 -4.30 -19.75 -0.56
N PHE A 146 -4.34 -18.74 -1.45
CA PHE A 146 -3.46 -17.59 -1.40
C PHE A 146 -4.28 -16.30 -1.58
N TYR A 147 -4.18 -15.40 -0.61
CA TYR A 147 -5.06 -14.23 -0.52
C TYR A 147 -5.00 -13.30 -1.73
N MET A 148 -3.85 -13.14 -2.39
CA MET A 148 -3.75 -12.30 -3.58
C MET A 148 -4.53 -12.85 -4.76
N ILE A 149 -4.58 -14.18 -4.93
CA ILE A 149 -5.41 -14.83 -5.94
C ILE A 149 -6.89 -14.67 -5.57
N TYR A 150 -7.23 -14.90 -4.29
CA TYR A 150 -8.60 -14.73 -3.78
C TYR A 150 -9.18 -13.33 -4.03
N PHE A 151 -8.34 -12.30 -4.00
CA PHE A 151 -8.76 -10.91 -4.23
C PHE A 151 -8.95 -10.54 -5.71
N GLN A 152 -8.64 -11.44 -6.65
CA GLN A 152 -8.78 -11.12 -8.08
C GLN A 152 -10.23 -11.18 -8.57
N GLU A 153 -11.09 -11.95 -7.92
CA GLU A 153 -12.50 -12.05 -8.28
C GLU A 153 -13.30 -10.94 -7.60
N GLU A 154 -13.80 -9.99 -8.40
CA GLU A 154 -14.57 -8.86 -7.92
C GLU A 154 -15.85 -9.31 -7.20
N GLY A 155 -16.11 -8.73 -6.04
CA GLY A 155 -17.28 -9.00 -5.21
C GLY A 155 -17.15 -10.20 -4.27
N VAL A 156 -16.16 -11.07 -4.43
CA VAL A 156 -15.99 -12.25 -3.56
C VAL A 156 -15.46 -11.82 -2.20
N ALA A 157 -14.35 -11.11 -2.15
CA ALA A 157 -13.77 -10.60 -0.91
C ALA A 157 -14.70 -9.59 -0.23
N GLU A 158 -15.32 -8.69 -0.98
CA GLU A 158 -16.28 -7.70 -0.48
C GLU A 158 -17.46 -8.37 0.21
N SER A 159 -18.03 -9.42 -0.40
CA SER A 159 -19.18 -10.15 0.15
C SER A 159 -18.87 -10.82 1.50
N GLU A 160 -17.61 -11.20 1.72
CA GLU A 160 -17.14 -11.77 2.96
C GLU A 160 -16.79 -10.71 4.01
N PHE A 161 -16.11 -9.63 3.59
CA PHE A 161 -15.53 -8.65 4.51
C PHE A 161 -16.52 -7.60 4.97
N GLU A 162 -17.38 -7.06 4.09
CA GLU A 162 -18.29 -5.99 4.45
C GLU A 162 -19.22 -6.35 5.62
N PRO A 163 -19.84 -7.54 5.68
CA PRO A 163 -20.61 -7.95 6.84
C PRO A 163 -19.78 -8.20 8.11
N ASN A 164 -18.47 -8.42 7.95
CA ASN A 164 -17.56 -8.84 9.02
C ASN A 164 -16.32 -7.95 9.12
N LEU A 165 -16.42 -6.67 8.75
CA LEU A 165 -15.28 -5.75 8.60
C LEU A 165 -14.37 -5.71 9.84
N ARG A 166 -14.96 -5.65 11.05
CA ARG A 166 -14.19 -5.66 12.30
C ARG A 166 -13.39 -6.94 12.44
N LYS A 167 -14.00 -8.10 12.21
CA LYS A 167 -13.33 -9.41 12.29
C LYS A 167 -12.19 -9.49 11.27
N TYR A 168 -12.42 -9.03 10.05
CA TYR A 168 -11.39 -8.98 9.01
C TYR A 168 -10.19 -8.13 9.44
N LEU A 169 -10.41 -6.91 9.89
CA LEU A 169 -9.33 -6.02 10.32
C LEU A 169 -8.60 -6.56 11.57
N GLU A 170 -9.33 -7.05 12.57
CA GLU A 170 -8.74 -7.63 13.77
C GLU A 170 -7.86 -8.85 13.43
N SER A 171 -8.30 -9.73 12.54
CA SER A 171 -7.54 -10.90 12.11
C SER A 171 -6.29 -10.50 11.33
N THR A 172 -6.42 -9.56 10.39
CA THR A 172 -5.30 -9.07 9.58
C THR A 172 -4.23 -8.39 10.44
N TYR A 173 -4.64 -7.47 11.31
CA TYR A 173 -3.69 -6.75 12.18
C TYR A 173 -3.18 -7.57 13.36
N PHE A 174 -3.91 -8.57 13.83
CA PHE A 174 -3.41 -9.48 14.85
C PHE A 174 -2.20 -10.28 14.38
N SER A 175 -2.20 -10.73 13.15
CA SER A 175 -1.03 -11.43 12.58
C SER A 175 0.19 -10.51 12.43
N ALA A 176 -0.02 -9.20 12.28
CA ALA A 176 1.04 -8.20 12.07
C ALA A 176 1.57 -7.55 13.36
N ASP A 177 0.87 -7.66 14.50
CA ASP A 177 1.22 -6.96 15.75
C ASP A 177 2.21 -7.74 16.65
N GLY A 178 2.73 -8.86 16.18
CA GLY A 178 3.67 -9.72 16.89
C GLY A 178 3.04 -10.76 17.83
N ARG A 179 1.76 -10.66 18.16
CA ARG A 179 1.06 -11.68 18.98
C ARG A 179 0.85 -12.96 18.19
N GLY A 180 0.62 -12.84 16.89
CA GLY A 180 0.49 -13.97 15.95
C GLY A 180 1.81 -14.47 15.38
N MET A 181 2.96 -13.96 15.82
CA MET A 181 4.28 -14.16 15.21
C MET A 181 4.62 -15.63 14.97
N LYS A 182 4.25 -16.53 15.89
CA LYS A 182 4.54 -17.95 15.74
C LYS A 182 3.81 -18.55 14.53
N LYS A 183 2.52 -18.21 14.34
CA LYS A 183 1.72 -18.64 13.19
C LYS A 183 2.22 -17.98 11.89
N GLN A 184 2.63 -16.72 11.96
CA GLN A 184 3.17 -15.98 10.81
C GLN A 184 4.48 -16.58 10.29
N PHE A 185 5.34 -17.10 11.16
CA PHE A 185 6.54 -17.84 10.75
C PHE A 185 6.23 -19.22 10.17
N GLU A 186 5.12 -19.84 10.58
CA GLU A 186 4.66 -21.12 10.02
C GLU A 186 3.98 -20.93 8.65
N SER A 187 3.35 -19.76 8.38
CA SER A 187 2.72 -19.41 7.10
C SER A 187 2.84 -17.91 6.79
N PRO A 188 4.03 -17.45 6.35
CA PRO A 188 4.32 -16.02 6.21
C PRO A 188 3.53 -15.29 5.13
N PHE A 189 2.88 -16.02 4.22
CA PHE A 189 2.17 -15.45 3.07
C PHE A 189 0.64 -15.61 3.12
N ASN A 190 0.06 -15.86 4.30
CA ASN A 190 -1.37 -16.20 4.40
C ASN A 190 -1.76 -17.32 3.41
N VAL A 191 -0.90 -18.32 3.33
CA VAL A 191 -1.13 -19.55 2.55
C VAL A 191 -1.66 -20.61 3.50
N SER A 192 -2.70 -21.31 3.12
CA SER A 192 -3.20 -22.44 3.90
C SER A 192 -3.38 -23.68 3.04
N ASP A 193 -3.33 -24.85 3.69
CA ASP A 193 -3.58 -26.13 3.05
C ASP A 193 -5.08 -26.44 2.85
N LYS A 194 -5.97 -25.45 3.10
CA LYS A 194 -7.43 -25.56 2.87
C LYS A 194 -7.75 -25.33 1.43
N GLY A 195 -7.16 -25.64 0.45
CA GLY A 195 -7.51 -25.50 -0.96
C GLY A 195 -7.91 -24.09 -1.43
N PRO A 196 -7.98 -23.89 -2.76
CA PRO A 196 -8.20 -22.57 -3.35
C PRO A 196 -9.59 -21.97 -3.09
N GLU A 197 -10.59 -22.81 -2.81
CA GLU A 197 -11.98 -22.38 -2.54
C GLU A 197 -12.23 -21.92 -1.10
N ALA A 198 -11.19 -21.89 -0.26
CA ALA A 198 -11.33 -21.50 1.13
C ALA A 198 -11.57 -19.99 1.28
N LYS A 199 -12.37 -19.61 2.28
CA LYS A 199 -12.61 -18.20 2.60
C LYS A 199 -11.42 -17.57 3.32
N TYR A 200 -11.19 -16.29 3.11
CA TYR A 200 -10.11 -15.54 3.75
C TYR A 200 -10.19 -15.61 5.28
N LEU A 201 -11.35 -15.32 5.87
CA LEU A 201 -11.54 -15.32 7.32
C LEU A 201 -11.38 -16.70 7.99
N ASP A 202 -11.44 -17.79 7.22
CA ASP A 202 -11.18 -19.12 7.70
C ASP A 202 -9.68 -19.45 7.77
N ASN A 203 -8.83 -18.63 7.15
CA ASN A 203 -7.40 -18.86 6.99
C ASN A 203 -6.50 -17.93 7.82
N VAL A 204 -7.02 -16.82 8.33
CA VAL A 204 -6.21 -15.75 8.98
C VAL A 204 -6.16 -15.89 10.50
N ILE A 205 -6.76 -16.91 11.12
CA ILE A 205 -6.82 -17.06 12.58
C ILE A 205 -5.96 -18.22 13.07
#